data_e1099a93d2d61136297c4958a7a6e761
#
_entry.id   e1099a93d2d61136297c4958a7a6e761
#
_cell.length_a   1.000
_cell.length_b   1.000
_cell.length_c   1.000
_cell.angle_alpha   90.00
_cell.angle_beta   90.00
_cell.angle_gamma   90.00
#
_symmetry.space_group_name_H-M   'P 1'
#
loop_
_entity.id
_entity.type
_entity.pdbx_description
1 polymer ?
#
loop_
_entity_poly.entity_id
_entity_poly.type
_entity_poly.pdbx_seq_one_letter_code
_entity_poly.pdbx_strand_id
1 'polypeptide(L)'
;MDHQGAVVRQFGAQAQAYLSSPVHAQGRDLAQLAALAARVASGAVALDLGCGAGHASFAMAPHVGETVAYDLSRDMLDVVARAATERGLASLRTQHGRAETLPFADGSFALVASRYSAHHWGDPVAALREAARVLAPGGTLCLIDVVGPQGPHAALLDSHLQAIELLRDTSHVRDHSRAEWRGMLTGTGFALQEEHDWRLDIGFASWLARMRTPPALEAAIRQLLAHAPDEVLAYYQVDPDTLDFRLESAMFVARRAD
;
A
#
# COMPACT_ATOMS: atom_id res chain seq x y z
N MET A 1 -11.11 21.48 2.06
CA MET A 1 -11.21 20.01 1.91
C MET A 1 -10.12 19.39 2.76
N ASP A 2 -10.48 18.41 3.56
CA ASP A 2 -9.51 17.68 4.36
C ASP A 2 -8.74 16.62 3.54
N HIS A 3 -7.69 16.07 4.12
CA HIS A 3 -6.83 15.07 3.46
C HIS A 3 -7.61 13.83 2.99
N GLN A 4 -8.56 13.35 3.79
CA GLN A 4 -9.38 12.18 3.44
C GLN A 4 -10.27 12.43 2.23
N GLY A 5 -10.85 13.62 2.12
CA GLY A 5 -11.58 14.02 0.92
C GLY A 5 -10.66 14.09 -0.32
N ALA A 6 -9.36 14.36 -0.17
CA ALA A 6 -8.40 14.28 -1.25
C ALA A 6 -8.18 12.83 -1.71
N VAL A 7 -7.95 11.89 -0.78
CA VAL A 7 -7.81 10.44 -1.06
C VAL A 7 -9.04 9.90 -1.79
N VAL A 8 -10.25 10.11 -1.25
CA VAL A 8 -11.50 9.62 -1.85
C VAL A 8 -11.69 10.12 -3.29
N ARG A 9 -11.40 11.40 -3.56
CA ARG A 9 -11.53 11.93 -4.93
C ARG A 9 -10.50 11.36 -5.88
N GLN A 10 -9.26 11.20 -5.41
CA GLN A 10 -8.16 10.75 -6.25
C GLN A 10 -8.39 9.32 -6.73
N PHE A 11 -8.87 8.44 -5.85
CA PHE A 11 -9.02 7.01 -6.13
C PHE A 11 -10.42 6.61 -6.63
N GLY A 12 -11.49 7.26 -6.19
CA GLY A 12 -12.87 6.88 -6.56
C GLY A 12 -13.11 6.84 -8.06
N ALA A 13 -12.71 7.90 -8.77
CA ALA A 13 -12.87 8.02 -10.23
C ALA A 13 -12.04 6.99 -11.04
N GLN A 14 -11.14 6.23 -10.41
CA GLN A 14 -10.17 5.35 -11.07
C GLN A 14 -10.27 3.89 -10.63
N ALA A 15 -11.21 3.55 -9.75
CA ALA A 15 -11.34 2.24 -9.14
C ALA A 15 -11.34 1.08 -10.16
N GLN A 16 -12.05 1.22 -11.28
CA GLN A 16 -12.10 0.20 -12.32
C GLN A 16 -10.75 0.02 -13.07
N ALA A 17 -10.01 1.12 -13.29
CA ALA A 17 -8.72 1.07 -13.95
C ALA A 17 -7.66 0.38 -13.06
N TYR A 18 -7.75 0.56 -11.75
CA TYR A 18 -6.89 -0.14 -10.78
C TYR A 18 -7.14 -1.65 -10.76
N LEU A 19 -8.40 -2.10 -10.85
CA LEU A 19 -8.74 -3.53 -10.87
C LEU A 19 -8.10 -4.27 -12.06
N SER A 20 -8.05 -3.64 -13.23
CA SER A 20 -7.49 -4.24 -14.45
C SER A 20 -6.00 -3.98 -14.66
N SER A 21 -5.34 -3.24 -13.79
CA SER A 21 -3.93 -2.87 -13.91
C SER A 21 -3.00 -4.08 -13.69
N PRO A 22 -2.21 -4.52 -14.71
CA PRO A 22 -1.32 -5.68 -14.55
C PRO A 22 -0.27 -5.49 -13.44
N VAL A 23 0.20 -4.26 -13.24
CA VAL A 23 1.20 -3.93 -12.20
C VAL A 23 0.66 -4.19 -10.79
N HIS A 24 -0.66 -4.03 -10.57
CA HIS A 24 -1.29 -4.27 -9.28
C HIS A 24 -1.85 -5.69 -9.16
N ALA A 25 -2.30 -6.28 -10.28
CA ALA A 25 -2.95 -7.59 -10.31
C ALA A 25 -1.97 -8.76 -10.23
N GLN A 26 -0.68 -8.54 -10.52
CA GLN A 26 0.35 -9.57 -10.55
C GLN A 26 1.60 -9.07 -9.84
N GLY A 27 2.16 -9.90 -8.96
CA GLY A 27 3.39 -9.57 -8.24
C GLY A 27 3.79 -10.70 -7.28
N ARG A 28 5.10 -10.80 -7.03
CA ARG A 28 5.65 -11.75 -6.05
C ARG A 28 5.10 -11.50 -4.64
N ASP A 29 4.78 -10.28 -4.32
CA ASP A 29 4.20 -9.81 -3.08
C ASP A 29 2.81 -10.42 -2.82
N LEU A 30 1.95 -10.49 -3.84
CA LEU A 30 0.65 -11.15 -3.73
C LEU A 30 0.78 -12.66 -3.52
N ALA A 31 1.74 -13.32 -4.19
CA ALA A 31 2.02 -14.73 -3.98
C ALA A 31 2.54 -15.00 -2.54
N GLN A 32 3.40 -14.12 -2.02
CA GLN A 32 3.89 -14.21 -0.64
C GLN A 32 2.75 -13.96 0.36
N LEU A 33 1.88 -12.98 0.12
CA LEU A 33 0.70 -12.72 0.95
C LEU A 33 -0.27 -13.90 0.96
N ALA A 34 -0.54 -14.51 -0.20
CA ALA A 34 -1.35 -15.73 -0.29
C ALA A 34 -0.74 -16.90 0.52
N ALA A 35 0.59 -17.07 0.44
CA ALA A 35 1.31 -18.06 1.24
C ALA A 35 1.24 -17.79 2.75
N LEU A 36 1.25 -16.51 3.17
CA LEU A 36 1.02 -16.13 4.57
C LEU A 36 -0.42 -16.45 5.00
N ALA A 37 -1.40 -16.09 4.17
CA ALA A 37 -2.81 -16.38 4.43
C ALA A 37 -3.06 -17.90 4.57
N ALA A 38 -2.37 -18.73 3.79
CA ALA A 38 -2.46 -20.18 3.89
C ALA A 38 -1.86 -20.77 5.18
N ARG A 39 -1.06 -19.99 5.94
CA ARG A 39 -0.48 -20.43 7.23
C ARG A 39 -1.38 -20.15 8.43
N VAL A 40 -2.41 -19.31 8.30
CA VAL A 40 -3.38 -19.06 9.37
C VAL A 40 -4.44 -20.15 9.39
N ALA A 41 -5.17 -20.27 10.50
CA ALA A 41 -6.23 -21.29 10.62
C ALA A 41 -7.28 -21.11 9.51
N SER A 42 -7.78 -22.19 8.93
CA SER A 42 -8.71 -22.18 7.80
C SER A 42 -10.05 -21.46 8.06
N GLY A 43 -10.45 -21.33 9.33
CA GLY A 43 -11.63 -20.55 9.73
C GLY A 43 -11.29 -19.11 10.17
N ALA A 44 -10.06 -18.68 10.04
CA ALA A 44 -9.61 -17.35 10.48
C ALA A 44 -10.21 -16.22 9.64
N VAL A 45 -10.28 -15.03 10.23
CA VAL A 45 -10.67 -13.80 9.53
C VAL A 45 -9.43 -12.98 9.21
N ALA A 46 -9.34 -12.51 7.96
CA ALA A 46 -8.29 -11.59 7.49
C ALA A 46 -8.86 -10.20 7.16
N LEU A 47 -8.08 -9.16 7.43
CA LEU A 47 -8.38 -7.77 7.08
C LEU A 47 -7.41 -7.29 6.00
N ASP A 48 -7.94 -6.70 4.93
CA ASP A 48 -7.18 -5.93 3.94
C ASP A 48 -7.39 -4.44 4.22
N LEU A 49 -6.41 -3.80 4.85
CA LEU A 49 -6.47 -2.43 5.35
C LEU A 49 -5.99 -1.44 4.30
N GLY A 50 -6.92 -0.65 3.74
CA GLY A 50 -6.69 0.16 2.56
C GLY A 50 -6.66 -0.70 1.30
N CYS A 51 -7.75 -1.47 1.09
CA CYS A 51 -7.78 -2.53 0.08
C CYS A 51 -7.73 -2.03 -1.37
N GLY A 52 -8.03 -0.75 -1.62
CA GLY A 52 -8.14 -0.23 -2.97
C GLY A 52 -9.05 -1.11 -3.85
N ALA A 53 -8.56 -1.53 -5.01
CA ALA A 53 -9.30 -2.41 -5.93
C ALA A 53 -9.31 -3.91 -5.51
N GLY A 54 -8.80 -4.27 -4.32
CA GLY A 54 -9.00 -5.57 -3.67
C GLY A 54 -7.99 -6.67 -4.04
N HIS A 55 -6.87 -6.36 -4.67
CA HIS A 55 -5.91 -7.39 -5.10
C HIS A 55 -5.37 -8.23 -3.93
N ALA A 56 -5.06 -7.61 -2.79
CA ALA A 56 -4.64 -8.31 -1.58
C ALA A 56 -5.81 -9.12 -0.98
N SER A 57 -7.02 -8.56 -0.96
CA SER A 57 -8.23 -9.27 -0.56
C SER A 57 -8.45 -10.55 -1.37
N PHE A 58 -8.34 -10.46 -2.71
CA PHE A 58 -8.53 -11.61 -3.60
C PHE A 58 -7.43 -12.67 -3.43
N ALA A 59 -6.19 -12.25 -3.11
CA ALA A 59 -5.10 -13.16 -2.84
C ALA A 59 -5.29 -13.93 -1.53
N MET A 60 -5.86 -13.30 -0.49
CA MET A 60 -6.10 -13.93 0.82
C MET A 60 -7.37 -14.79 0.86
N ALA A 61 -8.45 -14.36 0.19
CA ALA A 61 -9.78 -14.97 0.32
C ALA A 61 -9.85 -16.48 0.08
N PRO A 62 -9.08 -17.12 -0.84
CA PRO A 62 -9.09 -18.57 -1.01
C PRO A 62 -8.50 -19.36 0.16
N HIS A 63 -7.80 -18.71 1.10
CA HIS A 63 -7.00 -19.35 2.13
C HIS A 63 -7.53 -19.17 3.56
N VAL A 64 -8.50 -18.25 3.75
CA VAL A 64 -9.06 -17.91 5.07
C VAL A 64 -10.58 -18.14 5.10
N GLY A 65 -11.17 -18.16 6.29
CA GLY A 65 -12.62 -18.35 6.44
C GLY A 65 -13.43 -17.13 6.01
N GLU A 66 -12.91 -15.93 6.25
CA GLU A 66 -13.51 -14.65 5.84
C GLU A 66 -12.42 -13.63 5.52
N THR A 67 -12.65 -12.80 4.50
CA THR A 67 -11.81 -11.64 4.18
C THR A 67 -12.65 -10.37 4.26
N VAL A 68 -12.15 -9.38 5.00
CA VAL A 68 -12.74 -8.05 5.07
C VAL A 68 -11.89 -7.09 4.25
N ALA A 69 -12.42 -6.61 3.14
CA ALA A 69 -11.84 -5.54 2.35
C ALA A 69 -12.27 -4.19 2.95
N TYR A 70 -11.31 -3.42 3.50
CA TYR A 70 -11.57 -2.20 4.23
C TYR A 70 -10.92 -1.00 3.55
N ASP A 71 -11.70 0.02 3.20
CA ASP A 71 -11.20 1.20 2.51
C ASP A 71 -11.98 2.47 2.86
N LEU A 72 -11.33 3.62 2.67
CA LEU A 72 -11.94 4.94 2.81
C LEU A 72 -12.83 5.30 1.61
N SER A 73 -12.59 4.70 0.43
CA SER A 73 -13.33 4.97 -0.80
C SER A 73 -14.46 3.95 -1.01
N ARG A 74 -15.72 4.43 -0.99
CA ARG A 74 -16.89 3.60 -1.31
C ARG A 74 -16.85 3.08 -2.74
N ASP A 75 -16.35 3.88 -3.70
CA ASP A 75 -16.24 3.48 -5.10
C ASP A 75 -15.28 2.28 -5.27
N MET A 76 -14.17 2.26 -4.50
CA MET A 76 -13.26 1.11 -4.45
C MET A 76 -13.97 -0.12 -3.89
N LEU A 77 -14.68 0.02 -2.77
CA LEU A 77 -15.42 -1.09 -2.16
C LEU A 77 -16.51 -1.66 -3.07
N ASP A 78 -17.18 -0.82 -3.85
CA ASP A 78 -18.17 -1.25 -4.84
C ASP A 78 -17.53 -2.07 -5.98
N VAL A 79 -16.33 -1.68 -6.41
CA VAL A 79 -15.55 -2.45 -7.40
C VAL A 79 -15.13 -3.80 -6.82
N VAL A 80 -14.65 -3.82 -5.58
CA VAL A 80 -14.27 -5.06 -4.88
C VAL A 80 -15.47 -6.00 -4.72
N ALA A 81 -16.62 -5.49 -4.29
CA ALA A 81 -17.83 -6.30 -4.08
C ALA A 81 -18.31 -6.98 -5.39
N ARG A 82 -18.32 -6.22 -6.50
CA ARG A 82 -18.66 -6.79 -7.83
C ARG A 82 -17.65 -7.85 -8.26
N ALA A 83 -16.36 -7.54 -8.18
CA ALA A 83 -15.31 -8.47 -8.56
C ALA A 83 -15.28 -9.73 -7.68
N ALA A 84 -15.62 -9.64 -6.40
CA ALA A 84 -15.75 -10.78 -5.50
C ALA A 84 -16.90 -11.70 -5.93
N THR A 85 -18.06 -11.12 -6.29
CA THR A 85 -19.21 -11.86 -6.81
C THR A 85 -18.86 -12.58 -8.11
N GLU A 86 -18.25 -11.90 -9.06
CA GLU A 86 -17.81 -12.47 -10.35
C GLU A 86 -16.81 -13.63 -10.19
N ARG A 87 -16.00 -13.58 -9.14
CA ARG A 87 -15.01 -14.61 -8.79
C ARG A 87 -15.54 -15.71 -7.89
N GLY A 88 -16.80 -15.62 -7.44
CA GLY A 88 -17.39 -16.60 -6.52
C GLY A 88 -16.82 -16.56 -5.10
N LEU A 89 -16.25 -15.44 -4.66
CA LEU A 89 -15.64 -15.26 -3.34
C LEU A 89 -16.70 -14.84 -2.31
N ALA A 90 -17.60 -15.74 -1.95
CA ALA A 90 -18.74 -15.46 -1.07
C ALA A 90 -18.35 -15.07 0.37
N SER A 91 -17.15 -15.44 0.83
CA SER A 91 -16.60 -15.08 2.15
C SER A 91 -15.87 -13.74 2.18
N LEU A 92 -15.83 -12.99 1.06
CA LEU A 92 -15.26 -11.68 1.02
C LEU A 92 -16.34 -10.62 1.21
N ARG A 93 -16.23 -9.80 2.25
CA ARG A 93 -17.11 -8.65 2.47
C ARG A 93 -16.36 -7.34 2.45
N THR A 94 -17.04 -6.26 2.18
CA THR A 94 -16.49 -4.90 2.16
C THR A 94 -16.95 -4.11 3.39
N GLN A 95 -16.08 -3.24 3.92
CA GLN A 95 -16.39 -2.36 5.04
C GLN A 95 -15.72 -1.00 4.82
N HIS A 96 -16.49 0.08 4.94
CA HIS A 96 -15.99 1.45 4.79
C HIS A 96 -15.45 1.99 6.11
N GLY A 97 -14.31 2.71 6.04
CA GLY A 97 -13.77 3.45 7.17
C GLY A 97 -12.31 3.86 7.01
N ARG A 98 -11.74 4.37 8.11
CA ARG A 98 -10.38 4.94 8.18
C ARG A 98 -9.42 3.99 8.87
N ALA A 99 -8.16 3.95 8.42
CA ALA A 99 -7.15 3.10 9.01
C ALA A 99 -6.85 3.43 10.48
N GLU A 100 -6.94 4.71 10.85
CA GLU A 100 -6.67 5.21 12.19
C GLU A 100 -7.76 4.91 13.24
N THR A 101 -8.94 4.39 12.79
CA THR A 101 -10.07 4.05 13.68
C THR A 101 -10.87 2.91 13.10
N LEU A 102 -10.57 1.68 13.54
CA LEU A 102 -11.19 0.47 13.00
C LEU A 102 -12.46 0.08 13.80
N PRO A 103 -13.62 -0.10 13.14
CA PRO A 103 -14.87 -0.43 13.81
C PRO A 103 -14.98 -1.93 14.14
N PHE A 104 -13.89 -2.54 14.57
CA PHE A 104 -13.81 -3.96 14.89
C PHE A 104 -13.43 -4.16 16.37
N ALA A 105 -13.87 -5.26 16.94
CA ALA A 105 -13.49 -5.63 18.32
C ALA A 105 -11.99 -6.01 18.37
N ASP A 106 -11.42 -5.93 19.56
CA ASP A 106 -10.06 -6.38 19.84
C ASP A 106 -9.90 -7.85 19.50
N GLY A 107 -8.79 -8.22 18.86
CA GLY A 107 -8.47 -9.61 18.56
C GLY A 107 -9.36 -10.28 17.50
N SER A 108 -10.07 -9.52 16.65
CA SER A 108 -11.01 -10.03 15.64
C SER A 108 -10.33 -10.72 14.46
N PHE A 109 -9.05 -10.44 14.20
CA PHE A 109 -8.36 -10.90 12.99
C PHE A 109 -7.11 -11.72 13.32
N ALA A 110 -6.86 -12.76 12.54
CA ALA A 110 -5.62 -13.52 12.60
C ALA A 110 -4.54 -12.96 11.67
N LEU A 111 -4.95 -12.26 10.61
CA LEU A 111 -4.09 -11.62 9.63
C LEU A 111 -4.64 -10.23 9.29
N VAL A 112 -3.80 -9.22 9.36
CA VAL A 112 -4.04 -7.89 8.79
C VAL A 112 -3.01 -7.67 7.70
N ALA A 113 -3.45 -7.34 6.49
CA ALA A 113 -2.60 -6.96 5.37
C ALA A 113 -2.86 -5.51 4.99
N SER A 114 -1.83 -4.79 4.55
CA SER A 114 -1.96 -3.52 3.85
C SER A 114 -0.97 -3.50 2.70
N ARG A 115 -1.42 -3.08 1.51
CA ARG A 115 -0.59 -3.13 0.30
C ARG A 115 -0.73 -1.85 -0.50
N TYR A 116 0.38 -1.11 -0.63
CA TYR A 116 0.46 0.17 -1.38
C TYR A 116 -0.64 1.15 -0.99
N SER A 117 -0.84 1.32 0.31
CA SER A 117 -1.86 2.18 0.90
C SER A 117 -1.34 3.03 2.05
N ALA A 118 -0.33 2.55 2.77
CA ALA A 118 0.12 3.19 4.01
C ALA A 118 0.80 4.54 3.77
N HIS A 119 1.33 4.78 2.57
CA HIS A 119 1.86 6.08 2.18
C HIS A 119 0.78 7.19 2.04
N HIS A 120 -0.51 6.84 2.16
CA HIS A 120 -1.63 7.77 2.25
C HIS A 120 -2.14 7.99 3.68
N TRP A 121 -1.67 7.25 4.68
CA TRP A 121 -2.19 7.40 6.04
C TRP A 121 -1.72 8.71 6.66
N GLY A 122 -2.67 9.47 7.21
CA GLY A 122 -2.37 10.74 7.89
C GLY A 122 -1.61 10.54 9.20
N ASP A 123 -1.90 9.42 9.91
CA ASP A 123 -1.20 8.98 11.11
C ASP A 123 -0.92 7.48 11.04
N PRO A 124 0.23 7.06 10.48
CA PRO A 124 0.59 5.66 10.38
C PRO A 124 0.78 4.97 11.74
N VAL A 125 1.17 5.72 12.77
CA VAL A 125 1.32 5.17 14.12
C VAL A 125 -0.05 4.84 14.72
N ALA A 126 -1.05 5.70 14.55
CA ALA A 126 -2.42 5.41 14.97
C ALA A 126 -3.01 4.21 14.20
N ALA A 127 -2.80 4.14 12.88
CA ALA A 127 -3.24 3.02 12.06
C ALA A 127 -2.59 1.69 12.50
N LEU A 128 -1.29 1.68 12.79
CA LEU A 128 -0.60 0.50 13.30
C LEU A 128 -1.07 0.08 14.69
N ARG A 129 -1.39 1.03 15.59
CA ARG A 129 -2.00 0.72 16.89
C ARG A 129 -3.36 0.06 16.74
N GLU A 130 -4.19 0.55 15.83
CA GLU A 130 -5.48 -0.07 15.53
C GLU A 130 -5.30 -1.46 14.92
N ALA A 131 -4.37 -1.63 13.98
CA ALA A 131 -4.02 -2.94 13.44
C ALA A 131 -3.57 -3.92 14.54
N ALA A 132 -2.73 -3.46 15.49
CA ALA A 132 -2.33 -4.27 16.64
C ALA A 132 -3.52 -4.62 17.54
N ARG A 133 -4.41 -3.67 17.81
CA ARG A 133 -5.60 -3.89 18.65
C ARG A 133 -6.53 -4.94 18.07
N VAL A 134 -6.81 -4.86 16.76
CA VAL A 134 -7.76 -5.77 16.11
C VAL A 134 -7.17 -7.13 15.77
N LEU A 135 -5.85 -7.29 15.74
CA LEU A 135 -5.20 -8.58 15.62
C LEU A 135 -5.36 -9.41 16.90
N ALA A 136 -5.61 -10.69 16.77
CA ALA A 136 -5.54 -11.64 17.87
C ALA A 136 -4.11 -11.69 18.46
N PRO A 137 -3.92 -12.09 19.73
CA PRO A 137 -2.60 -12.35 20.27
C PRO A 137 -1.81 -13.30 19.35
N GLY A 138 -0.56 -12.96 19.02
CA GLY A 138 0.25 -13.70 18.06
C GLY A 138 -0.23 -13.62 16.60
N GLY A 139 -1.24 -12.80 16.29
CA GLY A 139 -1.71 -12.54 14.93
C GLY A 139 -0.65 -11.84 14.08
N THR A 140 -0.79 -11.93 12.77
CA THR A 140 0.21 -11.48 11.80
C THR A 140 -0.22 -10.19 11.12
N LEU A 141 0.67 -9.20 11.06
CA LEU A 141 0.61 -8.06 10.15
C LEU A 141 1.51 -8.31 8.94
N CYS A 142 0.99 -8.05 7.75
CA CYS A 142 1.76 -8.01 6.49
C CYS A 142 1.61 -6.62 5.89
N LEU A 143 2.64 -5.79 6.00
CA LEU A 143 2.68 -4.43 5.43
C LEU A 143 3.56 -4.43 4.18
N ILE A 144 3.02 -3.99 3.06
CA ILE A 144 3.71 -3.90 1.76
C ILE A 144 3.56 -2.48 1.24
N ASP A 145 4.68 -1.78 1.05
CA ASP A 145 4.61 -0.43 0.48
C ASP A 145 5.90 -0.03 -0.26
N VAL A 146 5.82 1.07 -1.01
CA VAL A 146 7.00 1.80 -1.47
C VAL A 146 7.75 2.29 -0.24
N VAL A 147 9.08 2.24 -0.29
CA VAL A 147 9.90 2.67 0.84
C VAL A 147 10.89 3.75 0.42
N GLY A 148 11.05 4.72 1.30
CA GLY A 148 12.02 5.79 1.14
C GLY A 148 13.47 5.26 1.17
N PRO A 149 14.39 5.99 0.55
CA PRO A 149 15.81 5.61 0.43
C PRO A 149 16.52 5.59 1.77
N GLN A 150 17.61 4.82 1.82
CA GLN A 150 18.51 4.72 2.98
C GLN A 150 19.97 4.84 2.54
N GLY A 151 20.85 5.05 3.51
CA GLY A 151 22.31 5.10 3.25
C GLY A 151 22.79 6.46 2.75
N PRO A 152 23.87 6.49 1.96
CA PRO A 152 24.45 7.73 1.44
C PRO A 152 23.42 8.52 0.63
N HIS A 153 23.42 9.85 0.77
CA HIS A 153 22.52 10.78 0.09
C HIS A 153 21.01 10.57 0.38
N ALA A 154 20.63 9.78 1.39
CA ALA A 154 19.24 9.45 1.68
C ALA A 154 18.32 10.68 1.76
N ALA A 155 18.74 11.77 2.39
CA ALA A 155 17.95 13.00 2.49
C ALA A 155 17.70 13.66 1.12
N LEU A 156 18.71 13.68 0.24
CA LEU A 156 18.57 14.19 -1.13
C LEU A 156 17.62 13.32 -1.95
N LEU A 157 17.82 12.02 -1.91
CA LEU A 157 17.03 11.03 -2.63
C LEU A 157 15.55 11.06 -2.16
N ASP A 158 15.33 11.10 -0.84
CA ASP A 158 14.00 11.19 -0.23
C ASP A 158 13.26 12.46 -0.65
N SER A 159 13.96 13.62 -0.65
CA SER A 159 13.35 14.87 -1.10
C SER A 159 12.82 14.80 -2.53
N HIS A 160 13.55 14.15 -3.43
CA HIS A 160 13.09 13.97 -4.82
C HIS A 160 11.92 12.97 -4.91
N LEU A 161 11.98 11.86 -4.19
CA LEU A 161 10.89 10.87 -4.15
C LEU A 161 9.59 11.52 -3.67
N GLN A 162 9.61 12.14 -2.49
CA GLN A 162 8.42 12.77 -1.92
C GLN A 162 7.86 13.87 -2.83
N ALA A 163 8.74 14.63 -3.51
CA ALA A 163 8.30 15.68 -4.43
C ALA A 163 7.57 15.11 -5.66
N ILE A 164 8.12 14.09 -6.32
CA ILE A 164 7.48 13.51 -7.52
C ILE A 164 6.19 12.77 -7.17
N GLU A 165 6.15 12.05 -6.03
CA GLU A 165 4.94 11.35 -5.58
C GLU A 165 3.83 12.36 -5.21
N LEU A 166 4.13 13.42 -4.47
CA LEU A 166 3.15 14.45 -4.11
C LEU A 166 2.62 15.21 -5.33
N LEU A 167 3.49 15.52 -6.31
CA LEU A 167 3.06 16.18 -7.55
C LEU A 167 2.18 15.26 -8.40
N ARG A 168 2.44 13.96 -8.41
CA ARG A 168 1.65 12.97 -9.11
C ARG A 168 0.29 12.76 -8.45
N ASP A 169 0.29 12.66 -7.13
CA ASP A 169 -0.87 12.33 -6.31
C ASP A 169 -0.93 13.25 -5.08
N THR A 170 -1.83 14.21 -5.12
CA THR A 170 -1.99 15.20 -4.04
C THR A 170 -2.54 14.60 -2.73
N SER A 171 -2.87 13.33 -2.71
CA SER A 171 -3.25 12.58 -1.50
C SER A 171 -2.08 11.81 -0.88
N HIS A 172 -0.90 11.82 -1.53
CA HIS A 172 0.32 11.23 -0.97
C HIS A 172 0.73 11.96 0.31
N VAL A 173 1.13 11.18 1.33
CA VAL A 173 1.66 11.70 2.59
C VAL A 173 3.16 11.47 2.66
N ARG A 174 3.60 10.20 2.67
CA ARG A 174 5.02 9.88 2.75
C ARG A 174 5.32 8.41 2.44
N ASP A 175 6.35 8.18 1.65
CA ASP A 175 7.04 6.90 1.56
C ASP A 175 8.07 6.80 2.70
N HIS A 176 7.72 6.11 3.78
CA HIS A 176 8.60 5.92 4.91
C HIS A 176 9.75 4.96 4.56
N SER A 177 10.94 5.25 5.05
CA SER A 177 12.09 4.35 4.93
C SER A 177 11.86 3.05 5.71
N ARG A 178 12.61 2.00 5.36
CA ARG A 178 12.56 0.73 6.11
C ARG A 178 12.91 0.90 7.60
N ALA A 179 13.82 1.82 7.92
CA ALA A 179 14.18 2.12 9.30
C ALA A 179 13.02 2.77 10.06
N GLU A 180 12.30 3.72 9.43
CA GLU A 180 11.09 4.34 10.02
C GLU A 180 10.00 3.29 10.23
N TRP A 181 9.73 2.42 9.25
CA TRP A 181 8.75 1.34 9.40
C TRP A 181 9.10 0.38 10.54
N ARG A 182 10.36 -0.07 10.65
CA ARG A 182 10.81 -0.92 11.78
C ARG A 182 10.60 -0.22 13.13
N GLY A 183 10.92 1.07 13.21
CA GLY A 183 10.70 1.86 14.43
C GLY A 183 9.23 1.97 14.81
N MET A 184 8.36 2.29 13.84
CA MET A 184 6.92 2.38 14.04
C MET A 184 6.30 1.04 14.43
N LEU A 185 6.67 -0.06 13.75
CA LEU A 185 6.21 -1.41 14.06
C LEU A 185 6.57 -1.78 15.50
N THR A 186 7.85 -1.62 15.89
CA THR A 186 8.30 -1.92 17.26
C THR A 186 7.58 -1.04 18.28
N GLY A 187 7.44 0.26 18.00
CA GLY A 187 6.79 1.23 18.91
C GLY A 187 5.28 1.05 19.06
N THR A 188 4.65 0.22 18.21
CA THR A 188 3.21 -0.08 18.24
C THR A 188 2.90 -1.52 18.63
N GLY A 189 3.87 -2.27 19.18
CA GLY A 189 3.67 -3.59 19.75
C GLY A 189 3.80 -4.73 18.73
N PHE A 190 4.54 -4.53 17.64
CA PHE A 190 4.86 -5.57 16.69
C PHE A 190 6.29 -6.06 16.82
N ALA A 191 6.49 -7.37 16.70
CA ALA A 191 7.78 -8.03 16.56
C ALA A 191 7.99 -8.42 15.10
N LEU A 192 8.94 -7.76 14.41
CA LEU A 192 9.28 -8.06 13.03
C LEU A 192 9.82 -9.50 12.92
N GLN A 193 9.29 -10.27 11.98
CA GLN A 193 9.66 -11.68 11.74
C GLN A 193 10.44 -11.83 10.43
N GLU A 194 9.90 -11.25 9.35
CA GLU A 194 10.47 -11.33 8.01
C GLU A 194 10.43 -9.94 7.36
N GLU A 195 11.44 -9.65 6.54
CA GLU A 195 11.48 -8.46 5.70
C GLU A 195 11.99 -8.87 4.32
N HIS A 196 11.24 -8.48 3.29
CA HIS A 196 11.61 -8.71 1.89
C HIS A 196 11.60 -7.38 1.16
N ASP A 197 12.49 -7.20 0.21
CA ASP A 197 12.55 -6.02 -0.62
C ASP A 197 12.67 -6.37 -2.11
N TRP A 198 12.26 -5.45 -2.95
CA TRP A 198 12.40 -5.52 -4.40
C TRP A 198 12.32 -4.14 -5.02
N ARG A 199 12.72 -4.06 -6.28
CA ARG A 199 12.51 -2.86 -7.08
C ARG A 199 11.29 -3.00 -7.98
N LEU A 200 10.55 -1.89 -8.12
CA LEU A 200 9.43 -1.74 -9.02
C LEU A 200 9.92 -0.96 -10.24
N ASP A 201 9.74 -1.54 -11.42
CA ASP A 201 9.95 -0.82 -12.66
C ASP A 201 8.74 0.09 -12.93
N ILE A 202 8.98 1.38 -13.02
CA ILE A 202 7.95 2.41 -13.20
C ILE A 202 8.06 2.98 -14.60
N GLY A 203 7.12 2.61 -15.46
CA GLY A 203 6.96 3.26 -16.76
C GLY A 203 6.33 4.64 -16.57
N PHE A 204 7.09 5.70 -16.78
CA PHE A 204 6.74 7.08 -16.46
C PHE A 204 5.37 7.50 -17.02
N ALA A 205 5.15 7.28 -18.32
CA ALA A 205 3.90 7.66 -18.97
C ALA A 205 2.67 6.95 -18.36
N SER A 206 2.79 5.64 -18.09
CA SER A 206 1.71 4.83 -17.51
C SER A 206 1.47 5.19 -16.04
N TRP A 207 2.52 5.56 -15.31
CA TRP A 207 2.47 5.97 -13.91
C TRP A 207 1.69 7.28 -13.72
N LEU A 208 1.94 8.28 -14.59
CA LEU A 208 1.18 9.54 -14.62
C LEU A 208 -0.29 9.33 -15.06
N ALA A 209 -0.48 8.53 -16.12
CA ALA A 209 -1.80 8.27 -16.69
C ALA A 209 -2.75 7.62 -15.68
N ARG A 210 -2.23 6.70 -14.82
CA ARG A 210 -3.03 6.04 -13.78
C ARG A 210 -3.65 7.03 -12.79
N MET A 211 -2.93 8.11 -12.46
CA MET A 211 -3.43 9.14 -11.54
C MET A 211 -4.11 10.30 -12.24
N ARG A 212 -4.16 10.31 -13.59
CA ARG A 212 -4.64 11.45 -14.39
C ARG A 212 -3.97 12.75 -13.96
N THR A 213 -2.65 12.67 -13.73
CA THR A 213 -1.86 13.80 -13.25
C THR A 213 -2.08 15.02 -14.16
N PRO A 214 -2.46 16.19 -13.62
CA PRO A 214 -2.69 17.38 -14.41
C PRO A 214 -1.44 17.79 -15.23
N PRO A 215 -1.58 18.31 -16.46
CA PRO A 215 -0.44 18.62 -17.33
C PRO A 215 0.62 19.54 -16.70
N ALA A 216 0.21 20.49 -15.85
CA ALA A 216 1.12 21.38 -15.16
C ALA A 216 1.99 20.62 -14.13
N LEU A 217 1.43 19.65 -13.42
CA LEU A 217 2.15 18.81 -12.46
C LEU A 217 3.01 17.77 -13.18
N GLU A 218 2.52 17.20 -14.29
CA GLU A 218 3.34 16.34 -15.15
C GLU A 218 4.58 17.09 -15.65
N ALA A 219 4.44 18.34 -16.15
CA ALA A 219 5.56 19.13 -16.59
C ALA A 219 6.56 19.40 -15.45
N ALA A 220 6.10 19.65 -14.23
CA ALA A 220 6.96 19.81 -13.07
C ALA A 220 7.74 18.54 -12.72
N ILE A 221 7.09 17.36 -12.72
CA ILE A 221 7.75 16.08 -12.49
C ILE A 221 8.81 15.81 -13.56
N ARG A 222 8.51 16.08 -14.84
CA ARG A 222 9.48 15.94 -15.94
C ARG A 222 10.71 16.81 -15.72
N GLN A 223 10.54 18.05 -15.29
CA GLN A 223 11.65 18.95 -14.99
C GLN A 223 12.49 18.46 -13.79
N LEU A 224 11.83 17.98 -12.73
CA LEU A 224 12.52 17.43 -11.58
C LEU A 224 13.39 16.21 -11.94
N LEU A 225 12.88 15.29 -12.76
CA LEU A 225 13.62 14.10 -13.18
C LEU A 225 14.71 14.42 -14.22
N ALA A 226 14.41 15.27 -15.22
CA ALA A 226 15.35 15.61 -16.27
C ALA A 226 16.58 16.42 -15.79
N HIS A 227 16.45 17.12 -14.66
CA HIS A 227 17.51 17.97 -14.10
C HIS A 227 17.92 17.52 -12.69
N ALA A 228 17.58 16.29 -12.29
CA ALA A 228 17.98 15.75 -11.00
C ALA A 228 19.51 15.60 -10.90
N PRO A 229 20.09 15.70 -9.70
CA PRO A 229 21.49 15.36 -9.47
C PRO A 229 21.84 13.93 -9.90
N ASP A 230 23.10 13.70 -10.28
CA ASP A 230 23.57 12.38 -10.75
C ASP A 230 23.28 11.26 -9.74
N GLU A 231 23.37 11.54 -8.44
CA GLU A 231 23.09 10.60 -7.37
C GLU A 231 21.61 10.14 -7.40
N VAL A 232 20.70 11.05 -7.71
CA VAL A 232 19.25 10.77 -7.83
C VAL A 232 18.99 9.93 -9.08
N LEU A 233 19.54 10.36 -10.24
CA LEU A 233 19.39 9.64 -11.50
C LEU A 233 19.94 8.21 -11.39
N ALA A 234 21.13 8.06 -10.80
CA ALA A 234 21.76 6.75 -10.61
C ALA A 234 20.97 5.85 -9.64
N TYR A 235 20.50 6.38 -8.52
CA TYR A 235 19.79 5.60 -7.51
C TYR A 235 18.45 5.08 -8.05
N TYR A 236 17.65 5.98 -8.63
CA TYR A 236 16.35 5.62 -9.21
C TYR A 236 16.46 5.03 -10.62
N GLN A 237 17.68 4.92 -11.18
CA GLN A 237 17.94 4.38 -12.50
C GLN A 237 17.05 5.04 -13.56
N VAL A 238 17.01 6.38 -13.54
CA VAL A 238 16.16 7.15 -14.46
C VAL A 238 16.69 7.03 -15.87
N ASP A 239 15.86 6.58 -16.80
CA ASP A 239 16.15 6.53 -18.21
C ASP A 239 16.09 7.96 -18.79
N PRO A 240 17.15 8.46 -19.45
CA PRO A 240 17.19 9.84 -19.93
C PRO A 240 16.22 10.15 -21.08
N ASP A 241 15.79 9.13 -21.83
CA ASP A 241 14.92 9.30 -23.01
C ASP A 241 13.43 9.18 -22.64
N THR A 242 13.10 8.19 -21.83
CA THR A 242 11.72 7.85 -21.46
C THR A 242 11.30 8.41 -20.11
N LEU A 243 12.26 8.74 -19.24
CA LEU A 243 12.09 9.05 -17.82
C LEU A 243 11.51 7.88 -16.99
N ASP A 244 11.54 6.66 -17.51
CA ASP A 244 11.22 5.48 -16.74
C ASP A 244 12.22 5.34 -15.59
N PHE A 245 11.77 4.87 -14.44
CA PHE A 245 12.60 4.82 -13.24
C PHE A 245 12.22 3.63 -12.35
N ARG A 246 12.96 3.45 -11.26
CA ARG A 246 12.72 2.38 -10.29
C ARG A 246 12.48 2.90 -8.89
N LEU A 247 11.47 2.34 -8.22
CA LEU A 247 11.22 2.56 -6.81
C LEU A 247 11.58 1.32 -5.99
N GLU A 248 12.00 1.54 -4.76
CA GLU A 248 12.14 0.44 -3.80
C GLU A 248 10.78 0.15 -3.14
N SER A 249 10.49 -1.11 -2.94
CA SER A 249 9.33 -1.58 -2.18
C SER A 249 9.77 -2.62 -1.17
N ALA A 250 9.08 -2.67 -0.04
CA ALA A 250 9.36 -3.66 0.99
C ALA A 250 8.06 -4.29 1.51
N MET A 251 8.20 -5.54 1.99
CA MET A 251 7.19 -6.28 2.71
C MET A 251 7.72 -6.56 4.11
N PHE A 252 6.97 -6.17 5.11
CA PHE A 252 7.23 -6.42 6.51
C PHE A 252 6.21 -7.41 7.03
N VAL A 253 6.67 -8.56 7.50
CA VAL A 253 5.86 -9.54 8.20
C VAL A 253 6.17 -9.45 9.68
N ALA A 254 5.19 -9.05 10.47
CA ALA A 254 5.38 -8.84 11.89
C ALA A 254 4.28 -9.53 12.70
N ARG A 255 4.59 -9.98 13.91
CA ARG A 255 3.62 -10.55 14.84
C ARG A 255 3.23 -9.52 15.88
N ARG A 256 1.95 -9.47 16.21
CA ARG A 256 1.50 -8.76 17.41
C ARG A 256 2.19 -9.40 18.62
N ALA A 257 2.91 -8.57 19.40
CA ALA A 257 3.42 -8.99 20.70
C ALA A 257 2.25 -9.26 21.67
N ASP A 258 2.45 -10.14 22.62
CA ASP A 258 1.47 -10.52 23.65
C ASP A 258 1.15 -9.34 24.57
#